data_2c003a22d6f4ea0f43b0c2461aa51ef5
#
_entry.id   2c003a22d6f4ea0f43b0c2461aa51ef5
#
_cell.length_a   1.000
_cell.length_b   1.000
_cell.length_c   1.000
_cell.angle_alpha   90.00
_cell.angle_beta   90.00
_cell.angle_gamma   90.00
#
_symmetry.space_group_name_H-M   'P 1'
#
loop_
_entity.id
_entity.type
_entity.pdbx_description
1 polymer ?
#
loop_
_entity_poly.entity_id
_entity_poly.type
_entity_poly.pdbx_seq_one_letter_code
_entity_poly.pdbx_strand_id
1 'polypeptide(L)'
;MCGIVGYIGKYPAAPVILEGLSRLEYRGYDSAGMAVYDGERIQIKKSVGRLKVLEELTHGGATMPGMVGIGHTRWATHGAPSDVNAHPHYNAEETIAVVHNGIIENYLPLKEKLLSKGYEFASDTDTEVLAHLIDYYYKGNPLEAITKVMHRVQGSYALGILFADHPDQVFAVRKDSPLIVGQNEDGCFIASDVPAILKYTRKVYFIENQEVVRLRADHMHFYTVDEEEITKEPVTIEWDANAAEKGGYEHFMLKEMYEQPKTVTDTLMPRIKDDDIVIEELGMTDDEIRAVRKIFIVACGSAYHTGMTGKYIIEGIARIPVEVDVASEFRYRNPILEEGTMVVVISQSGETADTLAALRESQKLGHKVLGIVNVVGSSIAREADNVMYTWAGPEIAVATTKAYSAQLIALYLLAMKFGKVRGNLGGTEFFHMLEDLKKLPAQIEMLLANKQRIQRFANRYVGAKDVFFIGRGIDYAISMEGSLKLKEISYIHSEAYAAGELKHGTISLIEEGTLVAAVATQDALFKKVLSNMVEVKARGAFVLAVTNEGNTEIEKAADYVIYIPRTNPYFTNSLAIIPLQLFGYYVAVGKGCDVDKPRNLAKSVTVE
;
A
#
# COMPACT_ATOMS: atom_id res chain seq x y z
N MET A 1 -7.37 -5.59 -4.18
CA MET A 1 -7.59 -4.59 -5.25
C MET A 1 -7.27 -5.17 -6.62
N CYS A 2 -7.94 -4.69 -7.66
CA CYS A 2 -7.87 -5.22 -9.01
C CYS A 2 -6.79 -4.52 -9.86
N GLY A 3 -6.35 -5.16 -10.95
CA GLY A 3 -5.47 -4.58 -11.95
C GLY A 3 -6.19 -4.37 -13.27
N ILE A 4 -6.09 -3.17 -13.85
CA ILE A 4 -6.59 -2.85 -15.19
C ILE A 4 -5.41 -2.60 -16.12
N VAL A 5 -5.46 -3.19 -17.32
CA VAL A 5 -4.59 -2.87 -18.45
C VAL A 5 -5.43 -2.77 -19.71
N GLY A 6 -5.22 -1.72 -20.50
CA GLY A 6 -5.79 -1.56 -21.83
C GLY A 6 -4.71 -1.18 -22.83
N TYR A 7 -4.90 -1.57 -24.09
CA TYR A 7 -3.97 -1.25 -25.17
C TYR A 7 -4.71 -1.04 -26.48
N ILE A 8 -4.26 -0.05 -27.23
CA ILE A 8 -4.61 0.14 -28.64
C ILE A 8 -3.35 0.62 -29.38
N GLY A 9 -2.95 -0.09 -30.43
CA GLY A 9 -1.72 0.27 -31.15
C GLY A 9 -1.36 -0.68 -32.28
N LYS A 10 -0.05 -0.79 -32.57
CA LYS A 10 0.51 -1.54 -33.70
C LYS A 10 0.75 -3.01 -33.42
N TYR A 11 0.77 -3.44 -32.16
CA TYR A 11 1.04 -4.82 -31.76
C TYR A 11 -0.24 -5.57 -31.37
N PRO A 12 -0.23 -6.91 -31.37
CA PRO A 12 -1.34 -7.69 -30.81
C PRO A 12 -1.59 -7.29 -29.36
N ALA A 13 -2.85 -6.97 -29.06
CA ALA A 13 -3.23 -6.43 -27.74
C ALA A 13 -3.11 -7.47 -26.61
N ALA A 14 -3.48 -8.74 -26.88
CA ALA A 14 -3.53 -9.76 -25.83
C ALA A 14 -2.17 -10.01 -25.15
N PRO A 15 -1.03 -10.18 -25.83
CA PRO A 15 0.28 -10.30 -25.18
C PRO A 15 0.68 -9.07 -24.36
N VAL A 16 0.39 -7.84 -24.85
CA VAL A 16 0.66 -6.59 -24.13
C VAL A 16 -0.15 -6.51 -22.84
N ILE A 17 -1.43 -6.89 -22.92
CA ILE A 17 -2.33 -6.92 -21.77
C ILE A 17 -1.87 -7.96 -20.74
N LEU A 18 -1.55 -9.19 -21.15
CA LEU A 18 -1.06 -10.24 -20.24
C LEU A 18 0.21 -9.82 -19.54
N GLU A 19 1.17 -9.23 -20.26
CA GLU A 19 2.40 -8.72 -19.65
C GLU A 19 2.13 -7.61 -18.64
N GLY A 20 1.28 -6.64 -18.96
CA GLY A 20 0.89 -5.59 -18.04
C GLY A 20 0.17 -6.12 -16.80
N LEU A 21 -0.76 -7.07 -16.99
CA LEU A 21 -1.48 -7.71 -15.88
C LEU A 21 -0.57 -8.54 -14.98
N SER A 22 0.46 -9.19 -15.53
CA SER A 22 1.44 -9.95 -14.73
C SER A 22 2.18 -9.05 -13.72
N ARG A 23 2.41 -7.80 -14.11
CA ARG A 23 3.01 -6.77 -13.24
C ARG A 23 2.03 -6.17 -12.23
N LEU A 24 0.73 -6.41 -12.39
CA LEU A 24 -0.34 -5.97 -11.48
C LEU A 24 -0.93 -7.09 -10.65
N GLU A 25 -0.47 -8.34 -10.81
CA GLU A 25 -1.05 -9.50 -10.10
C GLU A 25 -0.95 -9.39 -8.58
N TYR A 26 -0.02 -8.58 -8.04
CA TYR A 26 0.03 -8.25 -6.60
C TYR A 26 -1.19 -7.45 -6.12
N ARG A 27 -1.97 -6.87 -7.03
CA ARG A 27 -3.21 -6.15 -6.72
C ARG A 27 -4.44 -7.05 -6.68
N GLY A 28 -4.48 -8.11 -7.49
CA GLY A 28 -5.61 -9.04 -7.56
C GLY A 28 -5.21 -10.32 -8.27
N TYR A 29 -5.68 -11.47 -7.77
CA TYR A 29 -5.29 -12.79 -8.25
C TYR A 29 -6.37 -13.87 -8.09
N ASP A 30 -7.61 -13.46 -7.82
CA ASP A 30 -8.76 -14.39 -7.63
C ASP A 30 -9.30 -14.89 -8.96
N SER A 31 -9.29 -14.02 -9.95
CA SER A 31 -9.68 -14.31 -11.32
C SER A 31 -9.03 -13.30 -12.26
N ALA A 32 -8.96 -13.67 -13.54
CA ALA A 32 -8.44 -12.80 -14.58
C ALA A 32 -9.26 -12.93 -15.86
N GLY A 33 -9.21 -11.91 -16.71
CA GLY A 33 -9.82 -11.98 -18.00
C GLY A 33 -9.46 -10.80 -18.89
N MET A 34 -9.76 -10.95 -20.18
CA MET A 34 -9.54 -9.92 -21.18
C MET A 34 -10.61 -9.91 -22.25
N ALA A 35 -10.81 -8.76 -22.86
CA ALA A 35 -11.62 -8.56 -24.06
C ALA A 35 -10.73 -7.95 -25.15
N VAL A 36 -10.76 -8.52 -26.36
CA VAL A 36 -9.98 -8.08 -27.52
C VAL A 36 -10.89 -8.04 -28.73
N TYR A 37 -10.86 -6.95 -29.51
CA TYR A 37 -11.58 -6.86 -30.78
C TYR A 37 -10.72 -7.52 -31.87
N ASP A 38 -11.26 -8.58 -32.50
CA ASP A 38 -10.55 -9.44 -33.45
C ASP A 38 -10.64 -8.99 -34.92
N GLY A 39 -11.36 -7.90 -35.17
CA GLY A 39 -11.69 -7.41 -36.52
C GLY A 39 -13.16 -7.60 -36.92
N GLU A 40 -13.89 -8.45 -36.21
CA GLU A 40 -15.31 -8.73 -36.44
C GLU A 40 -16.15 -8.50 -35.18
N ARG A 41 -15.64 -8.93 -34.02
CA ARG A 41 -16.34 -8.89 -32.73
C ARG A 41 -15.38 -8.72 -31.56
N ILE A 42 -15.94 -8.46 -30.39
CA ILE A 42 -15.19 -8.51 -29.14
C ILE A 42 -15.11 -9.97 -28.68
N GLN A 43 -13.90 -10.53 -28.63
CA GLN A 43 -13.65 -11.83 -28.02
C GLN A 43 -13.36 -11.64 -26.53
N ILE A 44 -14.01 -12.45 -25.69
CA ILE A 44 -13.88 -12.39 -24.23
C ILE A 44 -13.38 -13.72 -23.70
N LYS A 45 -12.33 -13.71 -22.87
CA LYS A 45 -11.82 -14.87 -22.14
C LYS A 45 -11.64 -14.51 -20.68
N LYS A 46 -12.19 -15.36 -19.82
CA LYS A 46 -12.17 -15.18 -18.35
C LYS A 46 -11.84 -16.50 -17.68
N SER A 47 -11.17 -16.44 -16.55
CA SER A 47 -10.87 -17.62 -15.73
C SER A 47 -10.78 -17.27 -14.26
N VAL A 48 -11.30 -18.13 -13.41
CA VAL A 48 -11.02 -18.13 -11.98
C VAL A 48 -9.56 -18.55 -11.75
N GLY A 49 -8.93 -18.00 -10.71
CA GLY A 49 -7.56 -18.28 -10.34
C GLY A 49 -6.56 -17.24 -10.85
N ARG A 50 -5.28 -17.54 -10.70
CA ARG A 50 -4.18 -16.64 -11.06
C ARG A 50 -4.09 -16.39 -12.56
N LEU A 51 -3.45 -15.29 -12.95
CA LEU A 51 -3.26 -14.87 -14.34
C LEU A 51 -2.69 -16.00 -15.24
N LYS A 52 -1.85 -16.87 -14.68
CA LYS A 52 -1.31 -18.02 -15.42
C LYS A 52 -2.37 -18.90 -16.04
N VAL A 53 -3.54 -19.07 -15.41
CA VAL A 53 -4.67 -19.85 -15.97
C VAL A 53 -5.18 -19.17 -17.24
N LEU A 54 -5.32 -17.86 -17.25
CA LEU A 54 -5.72 -17.10 -18.43
C LEU A 54 -4.66 -17.15 -19.53
N GLU A 55 -3.37 -17.09 -19.18
CA GLU A 55 -2.25 -17.25 -20.13
C GLU A 55 -2.30 -18.62 -20.83
N GLU A 56 -2.51 -19.69 -20.07
CA GLU A 56 -2.65 -21.05 -20.62
C GLU A 56 -3.89 -21.17 -21.50
N LEU A 57 -5.04 -20.64 -21.07
CA LEU A 57 -6.31 -20.65 -21.80
C LEU A 57 -6.22 -19.91 -23.15
N THR A 58 -5.41 -18.87 -23.22
CA THR A 58 -5.25 -18.03 -24.41
C THR A 58 -3.97 -18.35 -25.19
N HIS A 59 -3.20 -19.37 -24.79
CA HIS A 59 -1.90 -19.72 -25.36
C HIS A 59 -0.97 -18.50 -25.43
N GLY A 60 -0.84 -17.76 -24.30
CA GLY A 60 -0.06 -16.52 -24.24
C GLY A 60 -0.66 -15.37 -25.06
N GLY A 61 -1.97 -15.38 -25.29
CA GLY A 61 -2.68 -14.40 -26.11
C GLY A 61 -2.79 -14.76 -27.61
N ALA A 62 -2.15 -15.83 -28.08
CA ALA A 62 -2.12 -16.19 -29.50
C ALA A 62 -3.52 -16.53 -30.07
N THR A 63 -4.46 -16.97 -29.24
CA THR A 63 -5.84 -17.29 -29.66
C THR A 63 -6.78 -16.09 -29.64
N MET A 64 -6.29 -14.90 -29.29
CA MET A 64 -7.05 -13.65 -29.23
C MET A 64 -6.40 -12.60 -30.14
N PRO A 65 -6.55 -12.72 -31.47
CA PRO A 65 -6.00 -11.76 -32.40
C PRO A 65 -6.70 -10.41 -32.28
N GLY A 66 -5.97 -9.33 -32.52
CA GLY A 66 -6.51 -7.96 -32.51
C GLY A 66 -5.54 -6.98 -31.93
N MET A 67 -5.73 -5.70 -32.26
CA MET A 67 -4.82 -4.59 -31.93
C MET A 67 -5.37 -3.70 -30.83
N VAL A 68 -6.56 -3.98 -30.34
CA VAL A 68 -7.24 -3.23 -29.30
C VAL A 68 -7.86 -4.18 -28.28
N GLY A 69 -7.67 -3.89 -27.00
CA GLY A 69 -8.22 -4.72 -25.94
C GLY A 69 -8.10 -4.10 -24.56
N ILE A 70 -8.81 -4.71 -23.62
CA ILE A 70 -8.78 -4.42 -22.18
C ILE A 70 -8.65 -5.72 -21.39
N GLY A 71 -8.00 -5.67 -20.25
CA GLY A 71 -7.83 -6.84 -19.39
C GLY A 71 -7.84 -6.44 -17.91
N HIS A 72 -8.06 -7.45 -17.08
CA HIS A 72 -8.29 -7.29 -15.67
C HIS A 72 -7.77 -8.47 -14.84
N THR A 73 -7.21 -8.18 -13.68
CA THR A 73 -7.00 -9.14 -12.59
C THR A 73 -7.85 -8.73 -11.40
N ARG A 74 -8.68 -9.65 -10.89
CA ARG A 74 -9.72 -9.34 -9.91
C ARG A 74 -9.28 -9.69 -8.49
N TRP A 75 -9.67 -8.83 -7.58
CA TRP A 75 -9.82 -9.07 -6.15
C TRP A 75 -11.31 -8.96 -5.83
N ALA A 76 -11.93 -10.07 -5.42
CA ALA A 76 -13.38 -10.12 -5.25
C ALA A 76 -13.86 -9.25 -4.10
N THR A 77 -14.79 -8.34 -4.39
CA THR A 77 -15.56 -7.54 -3.43
C THR A 77 -17.03 -7.96 -3.44
N HIS A 78 -17.63 -8.06 -4.61
CA HIS A 78 -19.01 -8.47 -4.84
C HIS A 78 -19.06 -9.72 -5.72
N GLY A 79 -19.72 -10.78 -5.28
CA GLY A 79 -19.74 -12.09 -5.95
C GLY A 79 -18.46 -12.91 -5.73
N ALA A 80 -18.62 -14.20 -5.42
CA ALA A 80 -17.50 -15.12 -5.19
C ALA A 80 -16.60 -15.24 -6.43
N PRO A 81 -15.29 -15.57 -6.29
CA PRO A 81 -14.44 -15.86 -7.43
C PRO A 81 -15.01 -16.98 -8.29
N SER A 82 -15.29 -16.68 -9.56
CA SER A 82 -15.78 -17.62 -10.57
C SER A 82 -15.53 -17.05 -11.97
N ASP A 83 -15.63 -17.87 -13.01
CA ASP A 83 -15.46 -17.41 -14.39
C ASP A 83 -16.54 -16.38 -14.76
N VAL A 84 -17.77 -16.54 -14.27
CA VAL A 84 -18.88 -15.62 -14.52
C VAL A 84 -18.64 -14.26 -13.88
N ASN A 85 -18.19 -14.26 -12.63
CA ASN A 85 -17.93 -13.04 -11.87
C ASN A 85 -16.59 -12.39 -12.20
N ALA A 86 -15.72 -13.03 -13.00
CA ALA A 86 -14.49 -12.42 -13.51
C ALA A 86 -14.80 -11.30 -14.51
N HIS A 87 -13.93 -10.29 -14.58
CA HIS A 87 -13.99 -9.23 -15.60
C HIS A 87 -13.28 -9.69 -16.88
N PRO A 88 -13.63 -9.12 -18.05
CA PRO A 88 -14.62 -8.07 -18.32
C PRO A 88 -16.07 -8.51 -18.17
N HIS A 89 -16.97 -7.57 -17.82
CA HIS A 89 -18.41 -7.70 -17.98
C HIS A 89 -18.85 -7.05 -19.29
N TYR A 90 -20.00 -7.47 -19.84
CA TYR A 90 -20.45 -7.08 -21.17
C TYR A 90 -21.99 -7.05 -21.27
N ASN A 91 -22.50 -6.36 -22.28
CA ASN A 91 -23.93 -6.34 -22.60
C ASN A 91 -24.37 -7.64 -23.29
N ALA A 92 -25.67 -7.87 -23.43
CA ALA A 92 -26.23 -9.11 -23.94
C ALA A 92 -25.72 -9.48 -25.35
N GLU A 93 -25.46 -8.49 -26.19
CA GLU A 93 -24.98 -8.67 -27.57
C GLU A 93 -23.46 -8.79 -27.68
N GLU A 94 -22.71 -8.72 -26.55
CA GLU A 94 -21.24 -8.72 -26.51
C GLU A 94 -20.60 -7.58 -27.35
N THR A 95 -21.31 -6.45 -27.50
CA THR A 95 -20.85 -5.29 -28.27
C THR A 95 -20.20 -4.22 -27.42
N ILE A 96 -20.37 -4.28 -26.11
CA ILE A 96 -19.77 -3.39 -25.13
C ILE A 96 -19.12 -4.24 -24.03
N ALA A 97 -17.82 -4.05 -23.78
CA ALA A 97 -17.09 -4.72 -22.71
C ALA A 97 -16.48 -3.73 -21.75
N VAL A 98 -16.55 -4.02 -20.44
CA VAL A 98 -16.12 -3.15 -19.36
C VAL A 98 -15.26 -3.90 -18.35
N VAL A 99 -14.10 -3.34 -18.00
CA VAL A 99 -13.32 -3.71 -16.81
C VAL A 99 -13.43 -2.61 -15.76
N HIS A 100 -13.49 -2.97 -14.49
CA HIS A 100 -13.75 -2.04 -13.40
C HIS A 100 -12.92 -2.35 -12.16
N ASN A 101 -12.30 -1.32 -11.61
CA ASN A 101 -11.77 -1.27 -10.25
C ASN A 101 -12.60 -0.31 -9.42
N GLY A 102 -13.08 -0.72 -8.27
CA GLY A 102 -13.89 0.12 -7.40
C GLY A 102 -15.12 -0.62 -6.88
N ILE A 103 -16.09 0.15 -6.39
CA ILE A 103 -17.40 -0.32 -5.93
C ILE A 103 -18.48 0.67 -6.40
N ILE A 104 -19.52 0.15 -7.03
CA ILE A 104 -20.71 0.93 -7.38
C ILE A 104 -21.73 0.79 -6.25
N GLU A 105 -21.74 1.74 -5.34
CA GLU A 105 -22.55 1.70 -4.11
C GLU A 105 -24.05 1.61 -4.38
N ASN A 106 -24.51 2.27 -5.42
CA ASN A 106 -25.93 2.28 -5.80
C ASN A 106 -26.28 1.23 -6.88
N TYR A 107 -25.51 0.14 -6.99
CA TYR A 107 -25.74 -0.87 -8.03
C TYR A 107 -27.09 -1.57 -7.90
N LEU A 108 -27.61 -1.83 -6.70
CA LEU A 108 -28.89 -2.50 -6.49
C LEU A 108 -30.06 -1.74 -7.11
N PRO A 109 -30.34 -0.47 -6.79
CA PRO A 109 -31.41 0.29 -7.46
C PRO A 109 -31.20 0.43 -8.96
N LEU A 110 -29.96 0.51 -9.45
CA LEU A 110 -29.68 0.53 -10.88
C LEU A 110 -30.00 -0.82 -11.54
N LYS A 111 -29.62 -1.94 -10.91
CA LYS A 111 -29.95 -3.30 -11.34
C LYS A 111 -31.46 -3.52 -11.42
N GLU A 112 -32.21 -3.15 -10.40
CA GLU A 112 -33.68 -3.24 -10.37
C GLU A 112 -34.32 -2.47 -11.52
N LYS A 113 -33.83 -1.25 -11.79
CA LYS A 113 -34.27 -0.45 -12.91
C LYS A 113 -34.01 -1.12 -14.25
N LEU A 114 -32.83 -1.69 -14.48
CA LEU A 114 -32.46 -2.37 -15.71
C LEU A 114 -33.24 -3.67 -15.91
N LEU A 115 -33.46 -4.46 -14.84
CA LEU A 115 -34.35 -5.62 -14.85
C LEU A 115 -35.77 -5.23 -15.30
N SER A 116 -36.31 -4.11 -14.82
CA SER A 116 -37.62 -3.58 -15.23
C SER A 116 -37.69 -3.16 -16.72
N LYS A 117 -36.52 -3.01 -17.37
CA LYS A 117 -36.38 -2.68 -18.80
C LYS A 117 -36.07 -3.91 -19.67
N GLY A 118 -36.03 -5.11 -19.05
CA GLY A 118 -35.81 -6.35 -19.75
C GLY A 118 -34.34 -6.79 -19.86
N TYR A 119 -33.43 -6.14 -19.16
CA TYR A 119 -32.04 -6.60 -19.06
C TYR A 119 -31.96 -7.84 -18.16
N GLU A 120 -31.12 -8.79 -18.56
CA GLU A 120 -30.82 -9.98 -17.77
C GLU A 120 -29.39 -9.86 -17.21
N PHE A 121 -29.17 -10.40 -16.01
CA PHE A 121 -27.87 -10.36 -15.32
C PHE A 121 -27.36 -11.78 -15.11
N ALA A 122 -26.13 -12.03 -15.53
CA ALA A 122 -25.47 -13.32 -15.40
C ALA A 122 -24.62 -13.42 -14.13
N SER A 123 -24.08 -12.29 -13.64
CA SER A 123 -23.15 -12.25 -12.51
C SER A 123 -23.76 -11.66 -11.24
N ASP A 124 -23.06 -11.92 -10.12
CA ASP A 124 -23.36 -11.32 -8.82
C ASP A 124 -22.59 -10.02 -8.56
N THR A 125 -21.89 -9.50 -9.59
CA THR A 125 -21.03 -8.31 -9.41
C THR A 125 -21.82 -7.01 -9.54
N ASP A 126 -21.33 -5.96 -8.90
CA ASP A 126 -21.80 -4.59 -9.12
C ASP A 126 -21.41 -4.05 -10.49
N THR A 127 -20.36 -4.59 -11.12
CA THR A 127 -19.79 -4.13 -12.38
C THR A 127 -20.67 -4.42 -13.59
N GLU A 128 -21.40 -5.54 -13.62
CA GLU A 128 -22.27 -5.86 -14.75
C GLU A 128 -23.33 -4.79 -14.99
N VAL A 129 -23.76 -4.11 -13.92
CA VAL A 129 -24.66 -2.96 -14.03
C VAL A 129 -24.08 -1.86 -14.93
N LEU A 130 -22.77 -1.65 -14.93
CA LEU A 130 -22.10 -0.63 -15.77
C LEU A 130 -22.21 -0.99 -17.24
N ALA A 131 -21.96 -2.25 -17.63
CA ALA A 131 -22.05 -2.69 -19.02
C ALA A 131 -23.48 -2.47 -19.56
N HIS A 132 -24.48 -2.90 -18.80
CA HIS A 132 -25.89 -2.72 -19.17
C HIS A 132 -26.35 -1.26 -19.11
N LEU A 133 -25.83 -0.46 -18.18
CA LEU A 133 -26.20 0.96 -18.09
C LEU A 133 -25.59 1.79 -19.23
N ILE A 134 -24.37 1.46 -19.65
CA ILE A 134 -23.75 2.05 -20.84
C ILE A 134 -24.59 1.68 -22.08
N ASP A 135 -24.95 0.42 -22.25
CA ASP A 135 -25.79 -0.05 -23.35
C ASP A 135 -27.16 0.67 -23.39
N TYR A 136 -27.81 0.81 -22.23
CA TYR A 136 -29.09 1.53 -22.12
C TYR A 136 -29.03 2.98 -22.62
N TYR A 137 -27.89 3.69 -22.34
CA TYR A 137 -27.69 5.07 -22.79
C TYR A 137 -27.06 5.17 -24.18
N TYR A 138 -26.48 4.10 -24.71
CA TYR A 138 -25.77 4.11 -25.97
C TYR A 138 -26.72 4.34 -27.16
N LYS A 139 -26.41 5.34 -27.98
CA LYS A 139 -27.16 5.71 -29.19
C LYS A 139 -26.20 6.03 -30.35
N GLY A 140 -25.07 5.32 -30.41
CA GLY A 140 -24.03 5.51 -31.44
C GLY A 140 -22.93 6.50 -31.05
N ASN A 141 -22.99 7.14 -29.86
CA ASN A 141 -21.93 7.99 -29.34
C ASN A 141 -21.42 7.43 -27.98
N PRO A 142 -20.22 6.81 -27.95
CA PRO A 142 -19.65 6.27 -26.73
C PRO A 142 -19.46 7.30 -25.62
N LEU A 143 -18.92 8.48 -25.95
CA LEU A 143 -18.62 9.52 -24.95
C LEU A 143 -19.90 9.95 -24.21
N GLU A 144 -20.98 10.25 -24.95
CA GLU A 144 -22.26 10.62 -24.37
C GLU A 144 -22.88 9.52 -23.50
N ALA A 145 -22.75 8.24 -23.90
CA ALA A 145 -23.23 7.13 -23.09
C ALA A 145 -22.45 7.01 -21.78
N ILE A 146 -21.14 7.12 -21.84
CA ILE A 146 -20.24 7.04 -20.67
C ILE A 146 -20.51 8.19 -19.70
N THR A 147 -20.59 9.43 -20.16
CA THR A 147 -20.83 10.60 -19.29
C THR A 147 -22.20 10.54 -18.61
N LYS A 148 -23.25 10.07 -19.32
CA LYS A 148 -24.56 9.80 -18.72
C LYS A 148 -24.52 8.76 -17.61
N VAL A 149 -23.69 7.72 -17.74
CA VAL A 149 -23.48 6.72 -16.71
C VAL A 149 -22.75 7.34 -15.51
N MET A 150 -21.70 8.12 -15.74
CA MET A 150 -20.94 8.79 -14.67
C MET A 150 -21.83 9.69 -13.78
N HIS A 151 -22.82 10.35 -14.35
CA HIS A 151 -23.81 11.15 -13.60
C HIS A 151 -24.81 10.31 -12.78
N ARG A 152 -24.89 8.99 -12.98
CA ARG A 152 -25.87 8.10 -12.34
C ARG A 152 -25.28 7.21 -11.28
N VAL A 153 -24.02 6.83 -11.46
CA VAL A 153 -23.34 5.92 -10.54
C VAL A 153 -22.78 6.66 -9.32
N GLN A 154 -22.86 5.99 -8.17
CA GLN A 154 -22.28 6.46 -6.91
C GLN A 154 -21.20 5.47 -6.49
N GLY A 155 -20.19 5.95 -5.74
CA GLY A 155 -19.06 5.16 -5.33
C GLY A 155 -17.79 5.48 -6.13
N SER A 156 -16.79 4.61 -6.01
CA SER A 156 -15.48 4.74 -6.66
C SER A 156 -15.38 3.84 -7.89
N TYR A 157 -14.77 4.34 -8.96
CA TYR A 157 -14.55 3.53 -10.16
C TYR A 157 -13.34 3.99 -10.98
N ALA A 158 -12.65 3.00 -11.56
CA ALA A 158 -11.74 3.15 -12.69
C ALA A 158 -12.18 2.15 -13.76
N LEU A 159 -12.46 2.62 -14.96
CA LEU A 159 -13.03 1.81 -16.03
C LEU A 159 -12.12 1.78 -17.25
N GLY A 160 -12.06 0.60 -17.91
CA GLY A 160 -11.65 0.46 -19.30
C GLY A 160 -12.83 -0.07 -20.10
N ILE A 161 -13.16 0.56 -21.25
CA ILE A 161 -14.39 0.28 -21.99
C ILE A 161 -14.06 0.10 -23.48
N LEU A 162 -14.62 -0.95 -24.09
CA LEU A 162 -14.58 -1.22 -25.52
C LEU A 162 -15.98 -1.20 -26.12
N PHE A 163 -16.08 -0.71 -27.35
CA PHE A 163 -17.28 -0.76 -28.18
C PHE A 163 -16.94 -1.44 -29.52
N ALA A 164 -17.72 -2.43 -29.93
CA ALA A 164 -17.47 -3.21 -31.15
C ALA A 164 -17.62 -2.37 -32.43
N ASP A 165 -18.51 -1.40 -32.44
CA ASP A 165 -18.75 -0.47 -33.55
C ASP A 165 -17.80 0.75 -33.58
N HIS A 166 -16.91 0.87 -32.56
CA HIS A 166 -15.83 1.83 -32.48
C HIS A 166 -14.47 1.15 -32.23
N PRO A 167 -14.03 0.23 -33.12
CA PRO A 167 -12.86 -0.62 -32.89
C PRO A 167 -11.52 0.13 -32.92
N ASP A 168 -11.52 1.39 -33.32
CA ASP A 168 -10.37 2.29 -33.33
C ASP A 168 -10.24 3.12 -32.04
N GLN A 169 -11.02 2.79 -31.00
CA GLN A 169 -11.08 3.55 -29.75
C GLN A 169 -11.16 2.64 -28.53
N VAL A 170 -10.52 3.09 -27.45
CA VAL A 170 -10.69 2.57 -26.08
C VAL A 170 -10.98 3.73 -25.17
N PHE A 171 -11.83 3.56 -24.18
CA PHE A 171 -12.15 4.61 -23.22
C PHE A 171 -11.63 4.24 -21.82
N ALA A 172 -11.07 5.24 -21.13
CA ALA A 172 -10.68 5.17 -19.73
C ALA A 172 -11.46 6.22 -18.95
N VAL A 173 -11.97 5.85 -17.77
CA VAL A 173 -12.79 6.72 -16.93
C VAL A 173 -12.37 6.55 -15.48
N ARG A 174 -12.38 7.64 -14.71
CA ARG A 174 -11.95 7.58 -13.31
C ARG A 174 -12.84 8.39 -12.38
N LYS A 175 -13.10 7.81 -11.19
CA LYS A 175 -13.51 8.51 -9.97
C LYS A 175 -12.97 7.75 -8.76
N ASP A 176 -12.12 8.39 -7.96
CA ASP A 176 -11.51 7.92 -6.72
C ASP A 176 -10.59 6.68 -6.82
N SER A 177 -10.84 5.73 -7.74
CA SER A 177 -9.94 4.60 -8.01
C SER A 177 -8.79 5.00 -8.95
N PRO A 178 -7.53 4.55 -8.73
CA PRO A 178 -6.39 4.99 -9.55
C PRO A 178 -6.46 4.48 -10.99
N LEU A 179 -6.20 5.37 -11.95
CA LEU A 179 -6.08 5.05 -13.37
C LEU A 179 -5.16 6.08 -14.05
N ILE A 180 -4.29 5.58 -14.90
CA ILE A 180 -3.39 6.37 -15.73
C ILE A 180 -3.49 5.95 -17.19
N VAL A 181 -3.10 6.83 -18.09
CA VAL A 181 -2.88 6.50 -19.50
C VAL A 181 -1.47 6.89 -19.90
N GLY A 182 -0.91 6.17 -20.87
CA GLY A 182 0.39 6.43 -21.42
C GLY A 182 0.41 6.30 -22.93
N GLN A 183 1.41 6.89 -23.59
CA GLN A 183 1.57 6.84 -25.02
C GLN A 183 3.03 6.68 -25.41
N ASN A 184 3.29 5.95 -26.48
CA ASN A 184 4.54 5.92 -27.22
C ASN A 184 4.27 5.87 -28.74
N GLU A 185 5.29 5.65 -29.56
CA GLU A 185 5.17 5.52 -31.01
C GLU A 185 4.42 4.28 -31.49
N ASP A 186 4.22 3.29 -30.63
CA ASP A 186 3.60 2.01 -30.94
C ASP A 186 2.14 1.92 -30.49
N GLY A 187 1.67 2.86 -29.67
CA GLY A 187 0.28 2.87 -29.22
C GLY A 187 0.02 3.65 -27.95
N CYS A 188 -1.24 3.53 -27.50
CA CYS A 188 -1.72 4.09 -26.25
C CYS A 188 -2.10 2.98 -25.27
N PHE A 189 -1.90 3.27 -23.99
CA PHE A 189 -2.02 2.31 -22.88
C PHE A 189 -2.94 2.87 -21.79
N ILE A 190 -3.69 2.01 -21.16
CA ILE A 190 -4.42 2.24 -19.91
C ILE A 190 -3.80 1.34 -18.85
N ALA A 191 -3.60 1.85 -17.64
CA ALA A 191 -3.17 1.04 -16.51
C ALA A 191 -3.72 1.59 -15.19
N SER A 192 -4.03 0.70 -14.27
CA SER A 192 -4.38 1.09 -12.89
C SER A 192 -3.15 1.38 -12.03
N ASP A 193 -1.94 1.06 -12.50
CA ASP A 193 -0.68 1.43 -11.87
C ASP A 193 0.47 1.50 -12.88
N VAL A 194 1.44 2.35 -12.59
CA VAL A 194 2.61 2.63 -13.43
C VAL A 194 3.42 1.38 -13.83
N PRO A 195 3.72 0.42 -12.94
CA PRO A 195 4.51 -0.77 -13.29
C PRO A 195 3.99 -1.54 -14.50
N ALA A 196 2.68 -1.51 -14.76
CA ALA A 196 2.07 -2.25 -15.87
C ALA A 196 2.56 -1.79 -17.25
N ILE A 197 2.85 -0.50 -17.40
CA ILE A 197 3.19 0.10 -18.70
C ILE A 197 4.60 0.70 -18.75
N LEU A 198 5.35 0.66 -17.63
CA LEU A 198 6.68 1.27 -17.52
C LEU A 198 7.70 0.74 -18.53
N LYS A 199 7.54 -0.51 -18.99
CA LYS A 199 8.36 -1.11 -20.06
C LYS A 199 8.14 -0.42 -21.41
N TYR A 200 6.92 0.06 -21.66
CA TYR A 200 6.52 0.63 -22.93
C TYR A 200 6.68 2.15 -22.96
N THR A 201 6.32 2.82 -21.86
CA THR A 201 6.43 4.28 -21.76
C THR A 201 6.69 4.75 -20.34
N ARG A 202 7.50 5.80 -20.23
CA ARG A 202 7.71 6.55 -18.98
C ARG A 202 6.89 7.83 -18.91
N LYS A 203 6.26 8.24 -20.02
CA LYS A 203 5.37 9.39 -20.07
C LYS A 203 3.96 8.94 -19.77
N VAL A 204 3.41 9.36 -18.65
CA VAL A 204 2.07 9.01 -18.20
C VAL A 204 1.24 10.25 -17.93
N TYR A 205 -0.07 10.13 -18.12
CA TYR A 205 -1.04 11.15 -17.78
C TYR A 205 -1.91 10.59 -16.66
N PHE A 206 -2.01 11.31 -15.57
CA PHE A 206 -2.92 10.99 -14.48
C PHE A 206 -4.33 11.47 -14.85
N ILE A 207 -5.30 10.55 -14.80
CA ILE A 207 -6.71 10.86 -14.99
C ILE A 207 -7.24 11.40 -13.67
N GLU A 208 -7.88 12.57 -13.68
CA GLU A 208 -8.52 13.13 -12.49
C GLU A 208 -9.95 12.60 -12.31
N ASN A 209 -10.55 12.90 -11.16
CA ASN A 209 -11.92 12.48 -10.89
C ASN A 209 -12.89 13.06 -11.91
N GLN A 210 -13.78 12.20 -12.41
CA GLN A 210 -14.80 12.55 -13.40
C GLN A 210 -14.25 12.99 -14.76
N GLU A 211 -13.07 12.50 -15.12
CA GLU A 211 -12.55 12.65 -16.48
C GLU A 211 -12.75 11.37 -17.29
N VAL A 212 -12.92 11.56 -18.59
CA VAL A 212 -12.99 10.51 -19.61
C VAL A 212 -11.83 10.70 -20.57
N VAL A 213 -11.11 9.64 -20.87
CA VAL A 213 -10.06 9.63 -21.90
C VAL A 213 -10.49 8.74 -23.03
N ARG A 214 -10.48 9.27 -24.23
CA ARG A 214 -10.64 8.51 -25.48
C ARG A 214 -9.26 8.27 -26.06
N LEU A 215 -8.84 7.02 -26.12
CA LEU A 215 -7.56 6.60 -26.68
C LEU A 215 -7.76 6.06 -28.10
N ARG A 216 -6.88 6.49 -29.01
CA ARG A 216 -6.65 5.90 -30.34
C ARG A 216 -5.21 5.41 -30.43
N ALA A 217 -4.87 4.70 -31.52
CA ALA A 217 -3.54 4.13 -31.64
C ALA A 217 -2.41 5.17 -31.63
N ASP A 218 -2.66 6.39 -32.05
CA ASP A 218 -1.68 7.45 -32.27
C ASP A 218 -1.90 8.71 -31.41
N HIS A 219 -3.03 8.84 -30.74
CA HIS A 219 -3.36 10.02 -29.90
C HIS A 219 -4.43 9.73 -28.85
N MET A 220 -4.52 10.66 -27.89
CA MET A 220 -5.51 10.64 -26.81
C MET A 220 -6.19 12.00 -26.69
N HIS A 221 -7.50 11.97 -26.35
CA HIS A 221 -8.27 13.15 -26.00
C HIS A 221 -8.87 12.99 -24.61
N PHE A 222 -8.80 14.04 -23.82
CA PHE A 222 -9.31 14.08 -22.46
C PHE A 222 -10.57 14.96 -22.41
N TYR A 223 -11.56 14.51 -21.67
CA TYR A 223 -12.85 15.21 -21.54
C TYR A 223 -13.25 15.26 -20.06
N THR A 224 -13.95 16.33 -19.69
CA THR A 224 -14.70 16.38 -18.43
C THR A 224 -15.97 15.52 -18.54
N VAL A 225 -16.65 15.30 -17.41
CA VAL A 225 -17.97 14.63 -17.37
C VAL A 225 -19.03 15.40 -18.16
N ASP A 226 -18.83 16.68 -18.42
CA ASP A 226 -19.72 17.55 -19.22
C ASP A 226 -19.30 17.58 -20.71
N GLU A 227 -18.44 16.65 -21.13
CA GLU A 227 -17.94 16.47 -22.51
C GLU A 227 -17.07 17.63 -23.03
N GLU A 228 -16.58 18.51 -22.16
CA GLU A 228 -15.63 19.55 -22.52
C GLU A 228 -14.24 18.94 -22.70
N GLU A 229 -13.61 19.20 -23.85
CA GLU A 229 -12.24 18.75 -24.13
C GLU A 229 -11.22 19.55 -23.31
N ILE A 230 -10.31 18.85 -22.65
CA ILE A 230 -9.24 19.42 -21.82
C ILE A 230 -7.86 18.97 -22.29
N THR A 231 -6.86 19.78 -22.04
CA THR A 231 -5.45 19.47 -22.35
C THR A 231 -4.72 19.08 -21.06
N LYS A 232 -3.90 18.03 -21.13
CA LYS A 232 -3.07 17.57 -20.02
C LYS A 232 -1.61 17.43 -20.44
N GLU A 233 -0.71 17.69 -19.50
CA GLU A 233 0.71 17.48 -19.67
C GLU A 233 1.13 16.12 -19.09
N PRO A 234 2.03 15.38 -19.78
CA PRO A 234 2.52 14.12 -19.27
C PRO A 234 3.50 14.31 -18.11
N VAL A 235 3.47 13.39 -17.16
CA VAL A 235 4.47 13.26 -16.10
C VAL A 235 5.46 12.18 -16.50
N THR A 236 6.77 12.48 -16.40
CA THR A 236 7.81 11.48 -16.66
C THR A 236 8.12 10.71 -15.38
N ILE A 237 8.01 9.38 -15.45
CA ILE A 237 8.34 8.47 -14.36
C ILE A 237 9.82 8.12 -14.41
N GLU A 238 10.55 8.47 -13.37
CA GLU A 238 12.00 8.25 -13.27
C GLU A 238 12.39 6.88 -12.70
N TRP A 239 11.43 6.05 -12.32
CA TRP A 239 11.71 4.74 -11.73
C TRP A 239 12.51 3.82 -12.67
N ASP A 240 13.46 3.08 -12.10
CA ASP A 240 14.12 2.00 -12.81
C ASP A 240 13.15 0.83 -13.03
N ALA A 241 12.91 0.46 -14.28
CA ALA A 241 12.06 -0.68 -14.62
C ALA A 241 12.57 -2.00 -14.01
N ASN A 242 13.91 -2.15 -13.84
CA ASN A 242 14.54 -3.32 -13.24
C ASN A 242 14.32 -3.36 -11.71
N ALA A 243 13.99 -2.24 -11.07
CA ALA A 243 13.71 -2.21 -9.63
C ALA A 243 12.46 -3.07 -9.27
N ALA A 244 11.56 -3.28 -10.21
CA ALA A 244 10.39 -4.13 -10.07
C ALA A 244 10.65 -5.62 -10.37
N GLU A 245 11.92 -6.05 -10.47
CA GLU A 245 12.31 -7.46 -10.67
C GLU A 245 12.89 -8.04 -9.37
N LYS A 246 12.84 -9.39 -9.23
CA LYS A 246 13.36 -10.07 -8.01
C LYS A 246 14.88 -9.97 -7.84
N GLY A 247 15.64 -9.68 -8.90
CA GLY A 247 17.08 -9.45 -8.83
C GLY A 247 17.89 -10.62 -8.22
N GLY A 248 17.46 -11.86 -8.45
CA GLY A 248 18.11 -13.08 -7.93
C GLY A 248 17.64 -13.52 -6.53
N TYR A 249 16.74 -12.79 -5.89
CA TYR A 249 16.10 -13.20 -4.65
C TYR A 249 14.96 -14.19 -4.91
N GLU A 250 14.71 -15.08 -3.97
CA GLU A 250 13.61 -16.06 -4.04
C GLU A 250 12.24 -15.36 -4.05
N HIS A 251 12.10 -14.32 -3.21
CA HIS A 251 10.85 -13.55 -3.04
C HIS A 251 11.12 -12.05 -3.11
N PHE A 252 10.12 -11.27 -3.54
CA PHE A 252 10.16 -9.80 -3.48
C PHE A 252 10.32 -9.31 -2.04
N MET A 253 9.58 -9.88 -1.10
CA MET A 253 9.68 -9.50 0.31
C MET A 253 11.11 -9.61 0.84
N LEU A 254 11.83 -10.69 0.49
CA LEU A 254 13.22 -10.84 0.90
C LEU A 254 14.12 -9.78 0.25
N LYS A 255 13.98 -9.52 -1.04
CA LYS A 255 14.68 -8.44 -1.75
C LYS A 255 14.44 -7.10 -1.06
N GLU A 256 13.18 -6.76 -0.80
CA GLU A 256 12.77 -5.50 -0.19
C GLU A 256 13.30 -5.32 1.24
N MET A 257 13.40 -6.40 2.02
CA MET A 257 14.12 -6.37 3.30
C MET A 257 15.60 -6.03 3.12
N TYR A 258 16.26 -6.57 2.09
CA TYR A 258 17.67 -6.26 1.79
C TYR A 258 17.87 -4.89 1.15
N GLU A 259 16.84 -4.26 0.61
CA GLU A 259 16.87 -2.88 0.12
C GLU A 259 16.73 -1.82 1.23
N GLN A 260 16.39 -2.22 2.46
CA GLN A 260 16.17 -1.27 3.56
C GLN A 260 17.37 -0.34 3.84
N PRO A 261 18.65 -0.78 3.81
CA PRO A 261 19.78 0.12 3.99
C PRO A 261 19.79 1.25 2.95
N LYS A 262 19.56 0.90 1.67
CA LYS A 262 19.46 1.89 0.58
C LYS A 262 18.24 2.79 0.76
N THR A 263 17.09 2.22 1.07
CA THR A 263 15.84 2.95 1.27
C THR A 263 15.96 3.99 2.40
N VAL A 264 16.59 3.60 3.51
CA VAL A 264 16.89 4.52 4.62
C VAL A 264 17.81 5.65 4.16
N THR A 265 18.85 5.33 3.39
CA THR A 265 19.77 6.33 2.82
C THR A 265 19.05 7.29 1.88
N ASP A 266 18.25 6.78 0.95
CA ASP A 266 17.54 7.58 -0.04
C ASP A 266 16.47 8.49 0.59
N THR A 267 15.88 8.08 1.71
CA THR A 267 14.94 8.91 2.47
C THR A 267 15.66 9.98 3.30
N LEU A 268 16.81 9.63 3.87
CA LEU A 268 17.54 10.46 4.85
C LEU A 268 18.41 11.51 4.16
N MET A 269 19.32 11.06 3.27
CA MET A 269 20.46 11.88 2.80
C MET A 269 20.06 13.14 2.01
N PRO A 270 19.01 13.12 1.16
CA PRO A 270 18.59 14.34 0.46
C PRO A 270 18.13 15.47 1.36
N ARG A 271 17.79 15.15 2.62
CA ARG A 271 17.30 16.10 3.62
C ARG A 271 18.36 16.52 4.67
N ILE A 272 19.61 16.13 4.44
CA ILE A 272 20.74 16.56 5.24
C ILE A 272 21.60 17.51 4.39
N LYS A 273 21.70 18.76 4.81
CA LYS A 273 22.52 19.80 4.17
C LYS A 273 23.35 20.50 5.25
N ASP A 274 24.67 20.56 5.09
CA ASP A 274 25.59 21.23 6.04
C ASP A 274 25.37 20.80 7.50
N ASP A 275 25.25 19.49 7.76
CA ASP A 275 24.94 18.87 9.04
C ASP A 275 23.65 19.40 9.71
N ASP A 276 22.71 19.87 8.91
CA ASP A 276 21.36 20.24 9.33
C ASP A 276 20.28 19.45 8.60
N ILE A 277 19.09 19.40 9.19
CA ILE A 277 17.91 18.80 8.57
C ILE A 277 17.12 19.89 7.86
N VAL A 278 17.04 19.77 6.54
CA VAL A 278 16.31 20.66 5.64
C VAL A 278 15.21 19.85 4.94
N ILE A 279 13.96 20.12 5.27
CA ILE A 279 12.78 19.48 4.67
C ILE A 279 12.03 20.54 3.87
N GLU A 280 12.47 20.78 2.63
CA GLU A 280 11.86 21.80 1.76
C GLU A 280 10.40 21.47 1.46
N GLU A 281 10.10 20.17 1.33
CA GLU A 281 8.77 19.64 1.04
C GLU A 281 7.74 19.92 2.13
N LEU A 282 8.18 20.28 3.33
CA LEU A 282 7.28 20.65 4.43
C LEU A 282 6.53 21.95 4.14
N GLY A 283 7.13 22.86 3.33
CA GLY A 283 6.51 24.12 2.92
C GLY A 283 6.12 25.04 4.10
N MET A 284 6.79 24.89 5.26
CA MET A 284 6.51 25.64 6.48
C MET A 284 7.71 26.48 6.88
N THR A 285 7.44 27.69 7.30
CA THR A 285 8.43 28.54 7.97
C THR A 285 8.68 28.09 9.41
N ASP A 286 9.82 28.51 10.00
CA ASP A 286 10.12 28.23 11.41
C ASP A 286 9.04 28.77 12.37
N ASP A 287 8.39 29.88 12.04
CA ASP A 287 7.30 30.44 12.86
C ASP A 287 6.03 29.60 12.76
N GLU A 288 5.68 29.08 11.59
CA GLU A 288 4.58 28.12 11.45
C GLU A 288 4.88 26.83 12.21
N ILE A 289 6.12 26.31 12.19
CA ILE A 289 6.53 25.15 12.99
C ILE A 289 6.39 25.44 14.50
N ARG A 290 6.78 26.63 14.97
CA ARG A 290 6.59 27.03 16.38
C ARG A 290 5.11 27.14 16.76
N ALA A 291 4.26 27.53 15.82
CA ALA A 291 2.82 27.65 16.04
C ALA A 291 2.07 26.32 16.12
N VAL A 292 2.65 25.21 15.68
CA VAL A 292 2.03 23.88 15.81
C VAL A 292 1.85 23.50 17.27
N ARG A 293 0.62 23.31 17.70
CA ARG A 293 0.24 22.94 19.07
C ARG A 293 0.01 21.46 19.28
N LYS A 294 -0.44 20.76 18.23
CA LYS A 294 -0.75 19.34 18.23
C LYS A 294 -0.47 18.74 16.85
N ILE A 295 -0.06 17.50 16.81
CA ILE A 295 0.03 16.74 15.57
C ILE A 295 -0.96 15.58 15.65
N PHE A 296 -1.75 15.39 14.58
CA PHE A 296 -2.64 14.26 14.41
C PHE A 296 -2.08 13.38 13.29
N ILE A 297 -1.74 12.12 13.59
CA ILE A 297 -1.24 11.18 12.59
C ILE A 297 -2.35 10.19 12.25
N VAL A 298 -2.73 10.08 10.99
CA VAL A 298 -3.83 9.23 10.54
C VAL A 298 -3.35 8.28 9.44
N ALA A 299 -3.54 6.99 9.65
CA ALA A 299 -3.05 5.96 8.72
C ALA A 299 -3.76 4.60 8.92
N CYS A 300 -3.41 3.62 8.08
CA CYS A 300 -3.87 2.24 8.16
C CYS A 300 -2.69 1.26 8.27
N GLY A 301 -2.89 0.11 8.94
CA GLY A 301 -1.95 -1.02 8.96
C GLY A 301 -0.55 -0.64 9.46
N SER A 302 0.49 -1.03 8.72
CA SER A 302 1.89 -0.72 9.06
C SER A 302 2.17 0.78 9.15
N ALA A 303 1.52 1.60 8.32
CA ALA A 303 1.64 3.06 8.39
C ALA A 303 1.04 3.62 9.69
N TYR A 304 -0.03 3.03 10.21
CA TYR A 304 -0.55 3.36 11.55
C TYR A 304 0.47 2.99 12.64
N HIS A 305 1.13 1.84 12.55
CA HIS A 305 2.19 1.46 13.51
C HIS A 305 3.42 2.39 13.41
N THR A 306 3.72 2.90 12.21
CA THR A 306 4.71 3.97 12.04
C THR A 306 4.28 5.23 12.81
N GLY A 307 3.02 5.62 12.70
CA GLY A 307 2.43 6.73 13.45
C GLY A 307 2.53 6.52 14.97
N MET A 308 2.26 5.30 15.47
CA MET A 308 2.41 4.95 16.88
C MET A 308 3.85 5.14 17.37
N THR A 309 4.85 4.77 16.55
CA THR A 309 6.27 5.05 16.84
C THR A 309 6.53 6.56 16.81
N GLY A 310 6.02 7.25 15.77
CA GLY A 310 6.13 8.70 15.59
C GLY A 310 5.60 9.51 16.77
N LYS A 311 4.54 9.04 17.43
CA LYS A 311 4.01 9.67 18.65
C LYS A 311 5.08 9.78 19.72
N TYR A 312 5.71 8.66 20.09
CA TYR A 312 6.75 8.66 21.13
C TYR A 312 7.92 9.57 20.77
N ILE A 313 8.30 9.60 19.50
CA ILE A 313 9.46 10.35 19.02
C ILE A 313 9.18 11.86 19.00
N ILE A 314 8.06 12.27 18.41
CA ILE A 314 7.69 13.68 18.32
C ILE A 314 7.40 14.26 19.70
N GLU A 315 6.66 13.54 20.55
CA GLU A 315 6.42 13.95 21.94
C GLU A 315 7.71 14.05 22.75
N GLY A 316 8.64 13.10 22.54
CA GLY A 316 9.93 13.08 23.23
C GLY A 316 10.86 14.21 22.81
N ILE A 317 11.01 14.45 21.50
CA ILE A 317 12.00 15.37 20.93
C ILE A 317 11.42 16.77 20.73
N ALA A 318 10.26 16.89 20.07
CA ALA A 318 9.68 18.19 19.73
C ALA A 318 8.75 18.75 20.82
N ARG A 319 8.37 17.93 21.80
CA ARG A 319 7.44 18.28 22.89
C ARG A 319 6.10 18.82 22.38
N ILE A 320 5.62 18.22 21.29
CA ILE A 320 4.30 18.48 20.70
C ILE A 320 3.41 17.26 20.99
N PRO A 321 2.22 17.44 21.59
CA PRO A 321 1.28 16.34 21.79
C PRO A 321 0.91 15.69 20.45
N VAL A 322 0.89 14.36 20.40
CA VAL A 322 0.56 13.60 19.21
C VAL A 322 -0.60 12.65 19.48
N GLU A 323 -1.60 12.71 18.66
CA GLU A 323 -2.67 11.72 18.59
C GLU A 323 -2.52 10.87 17.33
N VAL A 324 -2.74 9.57 17.44
CA VAL A 324 -2.63 8.64 16.32
C VAL A 324 -3.96 7.91 16.18
N ASP A 325 -4.52 7.89 14.98
CA ASP A 325 -5.79 7.27 14.73
C ASP A 325 -5.76 6.35 13.51
N VAL A 326 -6.61 5.33 13.52
CA VAL A 326 -6.86 4.49 12.35
C VAL A 326 -7.75 5.26 11.39
N ALA A 327 -7.37 5.34 10.13
CA ALA A 327 -8.05 6.21 9.17
C ALA A 327 -9.52 5.84 8.95
N SER A 328 -9.88 4.55 8.99
CA SER A 328 -11.27 4.08 8.90
C SER A 328 -12.15 4.61 10.03
N GLU A 329 -11.60 4.77 11.24
CA GLU A 329 -12.33 5.30 12.38
C GLU A 329 -12.35 6.84 12.38
N PHE A 330 -11.20 7.45 12.04
CA PHE A 330 -11.07 8.90 11.99
C PHE A 330 -12.14 9.55 11.11
N ARG A 331 -12.38 9.01 9.91
CA ARG A 331 -13.30 9.58 8.92
C ARG A 331 -14.77 9.61 9.38
N TYR A 332 -15.18 8.74 10.29
CA TYR A 332 -16.58 8.62 10.71
C TYR A 332 -16.88 9.12 12.13
N ARG A 333 -15.84 9.27 12.97
CA ARG A 333 -16.05 9.69 14.37
C ARG A 333 -16.23 11.19 14.59
N ASN A 334 -16.25 12.00 13.50
CA ASN A 334 -16.29 13.46 13.57
C ASN A 334 -15.15 14.01 14.46
N PRO A 335 -13.89 13.94 14.03
CA PRO A 335 -12.73 14.23 14.86
C PRO A 335 -12.71 15.68 15.32
N ILE A 336 -12.26 15.91 16.55
CA ILE A 336 -12.08 17.25 17.10
C ILE A 336 -10.64 17.69 16.77
N LEU A 337 -10.51 18.60 15.82
CA LEU A 337 -9.24 19.21 15.44
C LEU A 337 -9.23 20.65 15.93
N GLU A 338 -8.33 20.93 16.90
CA GLU A 338 -8.18 22.27 17.51
C GLU A 338 -7.32 23.18 16.64
N GLU A 339 -7.44 24.48 16.80
CA GLU A 339 -6.57 25.46 16.13
C GLU A 339 -5.09 25.20 16.46
N GLY A 340 -4.24 25.23 15.44
CA GLY A 340 -2.82 24.87 15.54
C GLY A 340 -2.54 23.37 15.45
N THR A 341 -3.56 22.54 15.11
CA THR A 341 -3.36 21.13 14.80
C THR A 341 -2.82 20.99 13.37
N MET A 342 -1.71 20.27 13.24
CA MET A 342 -1.19 19.76 11.96
C MET A 342 -1.62 18.31 11.78
N VAL A 343 -2.20 17.98 10.64
CA VAL A 343 -2.57 16.60 10.32
C VAL A 343 -1.49 15.98 9.42
N VAL A 344 -1.05 14.79 9.77
CA VAL A 344 -0.10 14.00 8.98
C VAL A 344 -0.78 12.72 8.55
N VAL A 345 -0.89 12.48 7.26
CA VAL A 345 -1.39 11.22 6.72
C VAL A 345 -0.24 10.40 6.16
N ILE A 346 -0.22 9.10 6.46
CA ILE A 346 0.86 8.21 6.03
C ILE A 346 0.29 7.07 5.20
N SER A 347 0.82 6.88 3.99
CA SER A 347 0.44 5.78 3.10
C SER A 347 1.59 5.43 2.16
N GLN A 348 1.97 4.15 2.08
CA GLN A 348 2.99 3.71 1.12
C GLN A 348 2.54 3.97 -0.32
N SER A 349 1.33 3.54 -0.69
CA SER A 349 0.79 3.70 -2.04
C SER A 349 0.28 5.11 -2.34
N GLY A 350 -0.10 5.87 -1.31
CA GLY A 350 -0.82 7.13 -1.45
C GLY A 350 -2.23 6.98 -2.05
N GLU A 351 -2.76 5.75 -2.10
CA GLU A 351 -4.06 5.41 -2.69
C GLU A 351 -4.99 4.71 -1.68
N THR A 352 -4.63 4.67 -0.40
CA THR A 352 -5.46 4.04 0.64
C THR A 352 -6.74 4.84 0.84
N ALA A 353 -7.90 4.26 0.55
CA ALA A 353 -9.19 4.95 0.51
C ALA A 353 -9.50 5.70 1.81
N ASP A 354 -9.39 5.01 2.96
CA ASP A 354 -9.66 5.62 4.26
C ASP A 354 -8.69 6.75 4.59
N THR A 355 -7.40 6.59 4.27
CA THR A 355 -6.39 7.63 4.51
C THR A 355 -6.63 8.86 3.62
N LEU A 356 -7.04 8.65 2.36
CA LEU A 356 -7.42 9.73 1.45
C LEU A 356 -8.68 10.46 1.94
N ALA A 357 -9.67 9.71 2.44
CA ALA A 357 -10.87 10.30 3.02
C ALA A 357 -10.56 11.12 4.29
N ALA A 358 -9.66 10.62 5.16
CA ALA A 358 -9.21 11.35 6.34
C ALA A 358 -8.48 12.65 5.98
N LEU A 359 -7.66 12.66 4.91
CA LEU A 359 -7.05 13.85 4.36
C LEU A 359 -8.10 14.89 3.98
N ARG A 360 -9.06 14.48 3.12
CA ARG A 360 -10.14 15.36 2.62
C ARG A 360 -11.00 15.92 3.77
N GLU A 361 -11.33 15.08 4.77
CA GLU A 361 -12.10 15.55 5.93
C GLU A 361 -11.32 16.56 6.76
N SER A 362 -10.01 16.35 6.95
CA SER A 362 -9.14 17.30 7.67
C SER A 362 -9.05 18.65 6.95
N GLN A 363 -8.91 18.66 5.62
CA GLN A 363 -8.91 19.88 4.82
C GLN A 363 -10.25 20.61 4.85
N LYS A 364 -11.35 19.87 4.78
CA LYS A 364 -12.72 20.42 4.89
C LYS A 364 -12.95 21.08 6.25
N LEU A 365 -12.31 20.58 7.31
CA LEU A 365 -12.31 21.19 8.65
C LEU A 365 -11.33 22.37 8.76
N GLY A 366 -10.62 22.74 7.69
CA GLY A 366 -9.72 23.90 7.63
C GLY A 366 -8.30 23.65 8.10
N HIS A 367 -7.86 22.38 8.22
CA HIS A 367 -6.51 22.03 8.66
C HIS A 367 -5.60 21.68 7.49
N LYS A 368 -4.34 22.13 7.55
CA LYS A 368 -3.30 21.73 6.60
C LYS A 368 -2.89 20.28 6.83
N VAL A 369 -2.72 19.53 5.74
CA VAL A 369 -2.36 18.13 5.75
C VAL A 369 -1.00 17.91 5.10
N LEU A 370 -0.09 17.26 5.83
CA LEU A 370 1.15 16.71 5.29
C LEU A 370 0.94 15.24 4.90
N GLY A 371 1.15 14.91 3.63
CA GLY A 371 1.18 13.53 3.16
C GLY A 371 2.60 12.96 3.23
N ILE A 372 2.80 11.82 3.91
CA ILE A 372 4.03 11.02 3.83
C ILE A 372 3.73 9.81 2.95
N VAL A 373 4.24 9.80 1.73
CA VAL A 373 3.91 8.80 0.71
C VAL A 373 5.15 8.31 -0.04
N ASN A 374 5.06 7.14 -0.67
CA ASN A 374 6.15 6.64 -1.51
C ASN A 374 5.89 6.82 -3.01
N VAL A 375 4.64 6.72 -3.44
CA VAL A 375 4.29 6.77 -4.87
C VAL A 375 4.08 8.21 -5.32
N VAL A 376 4.95 8.65 -6.24
CA VAL A 376 4.87 9.98 -6.85
C VAL A 376 3.59 10.09 -7.68
N GLY A 377 2.87 11.21 -7.53
CA GLY A 377 1.63 11.46 -8.26
C GLY A 377 0.42 10.65 -7.79
N SER A 378 0.53 9.94 -6.67
CA SER A 378 -0.63 9.27 -6.04
C SER A 378 -1.71 10.27 -5.60
N SER A 379 -2.91 9.79 -5.34
CA SER A 379 -4.05 10.65 -4.96
C SER A 379 -3.75 11.48 -3.72
N ILE A 380 -3.18 10.88 -2.65
CA ILE A 380 -2.76 11.62 -1.46
C ILE A 380 -1.69 12.67 -1.83
N ALA A 381 -0.71 12.31 -2.71
CA ALA A 381 0.34 13.25 -3.11
C ALA A 381 -0.18 14.45 -3.90
N ARG A 382 -1.28 14.30 -4.64
CA ARG A 382 -1.89 15.40 -5.40
C ARG A 382 -2.83 16.26 -4.56
N GLU A 383 -3.45 15.69 -3.54
CA GLU A 383 -4.48 16.35 -2.76
C GLU A 383 -3.97 16.96 -1.44
N ALA A 384 -2.85 16.45 -0.89
CA ALA A 384 -2.27 17.00 0.33
C ALA A 384 -1.68 18.41 0.10
N ASP A 385 -1.73 19.27 1.12
CA ASP A 385 -1.17 20.62 1.07
C ASP A 385 0.37 20.59 0.91
N ASN A 386 1.00 19.61 1.54
CA ASN A 386 2.44 19.37 1.46
C ASN A 386 2.71 17.86 1.38
N VAL A 387 3.78 17.45 0.70
CA VAL A 387 4.09 16.04 0.47
C VAL A 387 5.55 15.75 0.74
N MET A 388 5.81 14.80 1.63
CA MET A 388 7.12 14.25 1.90
C MET A 388 7.23 12.84 1.30
N TYR A 389 7.99 12.70 0.21
CA TYR A 389 8.22 11.40 -0.41
C TYR A 389 9.27 10.58 0.34
N THR A 390 9.01 9.29 0.51
CA THR A 390 9.94 8.38 1.20
C THR A 390 11.03 7.81 0.31
N TRP A 391 10.91 7.92 -1.01
CA TRP A 391 11.89 7.48 -2.01
C TRP A 391 12.32 6.01 -1.86
N ALA A 392 11.43 5.16 -1.32
CA ALA A 392 11.71 3.74 -1.11
C ALA A 392 11.76 2.92 -2.42
N GLY A 393 11.41 3.53 -3.56
CA GLY A 393 11.25 2.83 -4.82
C GLY A 393 10.03 1.89 -4.82
N PRO A 394 9.84 1.08 -5.87
CA PRO A 394 8.70 0.16 -5.95
C PRO A 394 8.79 -0.91 -4.84
N GLU A 395 7.68 -1.15 -4.15
CA GLU A 395 7.50 -2.20 -3.17
C GLU A 395 6.36 -3.10 -3.64
N ILE A 396 6.68 -4.35 -4.01
CA ILE A 396 5.80 -5.29 -4.71
C ILE A 396 5.17 -6.29 -3.75
N ALA A 397 5.94 -6.79 -2.75
CA ALA A 397 5.41 -7.69 -1.75
C ALA A 397 4.23 -7.03 -1.02
N VAL A 398 3.13 -7.78 -0.84
CA VAL A 398 1.91 -7.25 -0.22
C VAL A 398 2.18 -6.76 1.19
N ALA A 399 2.85 -7.58 2.00
CA ALA A 399 3.28 -7.18 3.34
C ALA A 399 4.44 -6.18 3.24
N THR A 400 4.22 -4.96 3.72
CA THR A 400 5.21 -3.88 3.62
C THR A 400 6.41 -4.11 4.54
N THR A 401 7.61 -3.76 4.07
CA THR A 401 8.87 -3.86 4.83
C THR A 401 9.70 -2.59 4.70
N LYS A 402 10.28 -2.33 3.54
CA LYS A 402 11.16 -1.17 3.32
C LYS A 402 10.44 0.18 3.40
N ALA A 403 9.18 0.22 2.97
CA ALA A 403 8.40 1.46 3.08
C ALA A 403 8.11 1.83 4.53
N TYR A 404 7.88 0.84 5.42
CA TYR A 404 7.78 1.07 6.85
C TYR A 404 9.05 1.71 7.43
N SER A 405 10.24 1.18 7.08
CA SER A 405 11.52 1.74 7.51
C SER A 405 11.72 3.18 7.00
N ALA A 406 11.35 3.46 5.74
CA ALA A 406 11.40 4.80 5.17
C ALA A 406 10.46 5.79 5.88
N GLN A 407 9.25 5.36 6.22
CA GLN A 407 8.28 6.17 6.97
C GLN A 407 8.79 6.51 8.38
N LEU A 408 9.48 5.58 9.05
CA LEU A 408 10.15 5.87 10.32
C LEU A 408 11.18 6.99 10.18
N ILE A 409 12.04 6.92 9.14
CA ILE A 409 13.05 7.97 8.87
C ILE A 409 12.37 9.32 8.64
N ALA A 410 11.28 9.37 7.87
CA ALA A 410 10.53 10.60 7.66
C ALA A 410 10.05 11.23 8.97
N LEU A 411 9.53 10.41 9.90
CA LEU A 411 9.08 10.89 11.21
C LEU A 411 10.24 11.29 12.13
N TYR A 412 11.40 10.61 12.06
CA TYR A 412 12.61 11.03 12.79
C TYR A 412 13.08 12.41 12.34
N LEU A 413 13.16 12.63 11.04
CA LEU A 413 13.54 13.92 10.46
C LEU A 413 12.56 15.03 10.86
N LEU A 414 11.27 14.75 10.81
CA LEU A 414 10.21 15.68 11.22
C LEU A 414 10.36 16.05 12.70
N ALA A 415 10.51 15.06 13.59
CA ALA A 415 10.65 15.27 15.03
C ALA A 415 11.91 16.09 15.38
N MET A 416 13.05 15.76 14.75
CA MET A 416 14.32 16.48 14.99
C MET A 416 14.25 17.92 14.45
N LYS A 417 13.67 18.14 13.25
CA LYS A 417 13.47 19.49 12.70
C LYS A 417 12.59 20.33 13.62
N PHE A 418 11.45 19.80 14.05
CA PHE A 418 10.52 20.49 14.94
C PHE A 418 11.15 20.73 16.32
N GLY A 419 11.85 19.73 16.88
CA GLY A 419 12.54 19.85 18.15
C GLY A 419 13.61 20.95 18.14
N LYS A 420 14.41 21.03 17.07
CA LYS A 420 15.43 22.08 16.88
C LYS A 420 14.81 23.46 16.76
N VAL A 421 13.84 23.64 15.88
CA VAL A 421 13.17 24.94 15.62
C VAL A 421 12.46 25.47 16.88
N ARG A 422 11.88 24.58 17.68
CA ARG A 422 11.20 24.93 18.93
C ARG A 422 12.15 25.10 20.13
N GLY A 423 13.45 24.83 19.95
CA GLY A 423 14.44 24.94 21.02
C GLY A 423 14.40 23.81 22.05
N ASN A 424 13.68 22.72 21.80
CA ASN A 424 13.58 21.53 22.66
C ASN A 424 14.74 20.55 22.45
N LEU A 425 15.41 20.61 21.30
CA LEU A 425 16.58 19.80 20.96
C LEU A 425 17.80 20.68 20.80
N GLY A 426 18.74 20.55 21.73
CA GLY A 426 19.98 21.35 21.74
C GLY A 426 20.96 20.94 20.65
N GLY A 427 21.85 21.85 20.22
CA GLY A 427 22.75 21.62 19.10
C GLY A 427 23.66 20.40 19.24
N THR A 428 24.20 20.14 20.41
CA THR A 428 25.08 18.98 20.68
C THR A 428 24.27 17.66 20.59
N GLU A 429 23.08 17.62 21.18
CA GLU A 429 22.20 16.46 21.15
C GLU A 429 21.70 16.21 19.73
N PHE A 430 21.29 17.27 19.02
CA PHE A 430 20.91 17.21 17.61
C PHE A 430 22.01 16.57 16.74
N PHE A 431 23.28 17.03 16.93
CA PHE A 431 24.41 16.49 16.19
C PHE A 431 24.62 14.99 16.46
N HIS A 432 24.58 14.57 17.73
CA HIS A 432 24.72 13.16 18.07
C HIS A 432 23.59 12.30 17.48
N MET A 433 22.36 12.79 17.53
CA MET A 433 21.23 12.10 16.91
C MET A 433 21.39 12.01 15.41
N LEU A 434 21.84 13.07 14.74
CA LEU A 434 22.08 13.07 13.31
C LEU A 434 23.15 12.04 12.90
N GLU A 435 24.23 11.95 13.67
CA GLU A 435 25.28 10.94 13.44
C GLU A 435 24.77 9.51 13.67
N ASP A 436 23.88 9.29 14.64
CA ASP A 436 23.27 7.99 14.86
C ASP A 436 22.29 7.62 13.73
N LEU A 437 21.54 8.58 13.18
CA LEU A 437 20.72 8.36 11.98
C LEU A 437 21.56 7.94 10.77
N LYS A 438 22.70 8.62 10.54
CA LYS A 438 23.62 8.30 9.44
C LYS A 438 24.21 6.88 9.53
N LYS A 439 24.27 6.28 10.74
CA LYS A 439 24.77 4.91 10.97
C LYS A 439 23.73 3.83 10.71
N LEU A 440 22.41 4.15 10.72
CA LEU A 440 21.34 3.17 10.62
C LEU A 440 21.45 2.25 9.39
N PRO A 441 21.79 2.73 8.17
CA PRO A 441 21.93 1.87 7.01
C PRO A 441 22.93 0.73 7.23
N ALA A 442 24.12 1.03 7.72
CA ALA A 442 25.16 0.03 8.00
C ALA A 442 24.75 -0.94 9.13
N GLN A 443 24.07 -0.45 10.16
CA GLN A 443 23.57 -1.29 11.25
C GLN A 443 22.46 -2.25 10.78
N ILE A 444 21.57 -1.81 9.88
CA ILE A 444 20.56 -2.66 9.25
C ILE A 444 21.23 -3.75 8.40
N GLU A 445 22.25 -3.39 7.61
CA GLU A 445 23.01 -4.34 6.80
C GLU A 445 23.67 -5.44 7.66
N MET A 446 24.25 -5.07 8.79
CA MET A 446 24.82 -6.02 9.77
C MET A 446 23.76 -7.02 10.30
N LEU A 447 22.54 -6.54 10.59
CA LEU A 447 21.44 -7.39 11.07
C LEU A 447 20.96 -8.36 9.96
N LEU A 448 20.84 -7.89 8.73
CA LEU A 448 20.46 -8.72 7.58
C LEU A 448 21.52 -9.80 7.27
N ALA A 449 22.81 -9.52 7.46
CA ALA A 449 23.88 -10.49 7.28
C ALA A 449 23.76 -11.67 8.25
N ASN A 450 23.16 -11.50 9.43
CA ASN A 450 22.99 -12.51 10.46
C ASN A 450 21.70 -13.35 10.33
N LYS A 451 21.02 -13.29 9.20
CA LYS A 451 19.71 -13.97 8.95
C LYS A 451 19.65 -15.44 9.31
N GLN A 452 20.75 -16.18 9.11
CA GLN A 452 20.80 -17.65 9.33
C GLN A 452 20.43 -18.04 10.77
N ARG A 453 20.84 -17.24 11.76
CA ARG A 453 20.50 -17.48 13.16
C ARG A 453 19.01 -17.34 13.39
N ILE A 454 18.40 -16.33 12.80
CA ILE A 454 16.95 -16.07 12.89
C ILE A 454 16.18 -17.16 12.14
N GLN A 455 16.63 -17.57 10.96
CA GLN A 455 16.03 -18.65 10.17
C GLN A 455 15.99 -19.99 10.96
N ARG A 456 17.10 -20.36 11.62
CA ARG A 456 17.14 -21.58 12.44
C ARG A 456 16.14 -21.53 13.60
N PHE A 457 15.99 -20.36 14.20
CA PHE A 457 15.01 -20.14 15.26
C PHE A 457 13.58 -20.21 14.72
N ALA A 458 13.28 -19.51 13.64
CA ALA A 458 11.96 -19.45 13.01
C ALA A 458 11.42 -20.85 12.63
N ASN A 459 12.30 -21.74 12.15
CA ASN A 459 11.92 -23.11 11.78
C ASN A 459 11.32 -23.92 12.94
N ARG A 460 11.57 -23.55 14.19
CA ARG A 460 10.97 -24.22 15.36
C ARG A 460 9.50 -23.84 15.57
N TYR A 461 9.09 -22.70 15.00
CA TYR A 461 7.76 -22.12 15.22
C TYR A 461 6.85 -22.14 13.99
N VAL A 462 7.24 -22.87 12.95
CA VAL A 462 6.43 -23.09 11.74
C VAL A 462 5.04 -23.67 12.06
N GLY A 463 4.94 -24.48 13.11
CA GLY A 463 3.68 -25.07 13.57
C GLY A 463 3.00 -24.34 14.73
N ALA A 464 3.46 -23.15 15.11
CA ALA A 464 2.84 -22.38 16.19
C ALA A 464 1.40 -22.01 15.82
N LYS A 465 0.51 -22.04 16.82
CA LYS A 465 -0.89 -21.59 16.68
C LYS A 465 -1.01 -20.10 16.98
N ASP A 466 -0.40 -19.71 18.10
CA ASP A 466 -0.46 -18.36 18.65
C ASP A 466 0.96 -17.87 18.98
N VAL A 467 1.20 -16.58 18.76
CA VAL A 467 2.45 -15.90 19.15
C VAL A 467 2.10 -14.55 19.74
N PHE A 468 2.62 -14.25 20.92
CA PHE A 468 2.42 -12.95 21.56
C PHE A 468 3.67 -12.08 21.44
N PHE A 469 3.46 -10.80 21.14
CA PHE A 469 4.51 -9.80 21.11
C PHE A 469 4.31 -8.84 22.27
N ILE A 470 5.38 -8.52 23.00
CA ILE A 470 5.29 -7.61 24.13
C ILE A 470 6.42 -6.57 24.11
N GLY A 471 6.09 -5.36 24.54
CA GLY A 471 7.03 -4.26 24.68
C GLY A 471 6.49 -3.17 25.59
N ARG A 472 7.30 -2.18 25.93
CA ARG A 472 6.87 -1.00 26.68
C ARG A 472 7.29 0.28 25.98
N GLY A 473 6.42 1.30 26.03
CA GLY A 473 6.69 2.56 25.35
C GLY A 473 6.86 2.35 23.85
N ILE A 474 7.92 2.87 23.27
CA ILE A 474 8.21 2.75 21.84
C ILE A 474 8.41 1.28 21.39
N ASP A 475 8.87 0.40 22.29
CA ASP A 475 9.02 -1.04 22.02
C ASP A 475 7.67 -1.74 21.82
N TYR A 476 6.58 -1.21 22.40
CA TYR A 476 5.23 -1.71 22.13
C TYR A 476 4.80 -1.39 20.69
N ALA A 477 5.09 -0.21 20.20
CA ALA A 477 4.76 0.19 18.83
C ALA A 477 5.42 -0.74 17.80
N ILE A 478 6.70 -1.12 18.00
CA ILE A 478 7.37 -2.05 17.09
C ILE A 478 6.89 -3.49 17.27
N SER A 479 6.47 -3.88 18.46
CA SER A 479 5.84 -5.18 18.72
C SER A 479 4.53 -5.34 17.92
N MET A 480 3.74 -4.28 17.78
CA MET A 480 2.54 -4.27 16.92
C MET A 480 2.89 -4.58 15.47
N GLU A 481 3.95 -3.96 14.93
CA GLU A 481 4.37 -4.21 13.55
C GLU A 481 4.95 -5.62 13.37
N GLY A 482 5.75 -6.11 14.29
CA GLY A 482 6.26 -7.50 14.27
C GLY A 482 5.14 -8.53 14.27
N SER A 483 4.12 -8.32 15.10
CA SER A 483 2.91 -9.15 15.15
C SER A 483 2.14 -9.10 13.83
N LEU A 484 1.95 -7.91 13.26
CA LEU A 484 1.26 -7.74 11.98
C LEU A 484 1.99 -8.50 10.87
N LYS A 485 3.32 -8.38 10.75
CA LYS A 485 4.09 -9.10 9.74
C LYS A 485 3.93 -10.61 9.86
N LEU A 486 4.01 -11.15 11.07
CA LEU A 486 3.83 -12.59 11.27
C LEU A 486 2.44 -13.07 10.83
N LYS A 487 1.36 -12.40 11.25
CA LYS A 487 -0.02 -12.83 10.91
C LYS A 487 -0.33 -12.70 9.43
N GLU A 488 0.14 -11.64 8.77
CA GLU A 488 -0.12 -11.38 7.35
C GLU A 488 0.41 -12.49 6.44
N ILE A 489 1.64 -12.95 6.67
CA ILE A 489 2.33 -13.82 5.73
C ILE A 489 2.34 -15.29 6.15
N SER A 490 2.21 -15.60 7.45
CA SER A 490 2.24 -16.97 7.96
C SER A 490 0.87 -17.52 8.36
N TYR A 491 -0.14 -16.63 8.49
CA TYR A 491 -1.48 -16.96 8.98
C TYR A 491 -1.51 -17.51 10.41
N ILE A 492 -0.42 -17.34 11.17
CA ILE A 492 -0.39 -17.63 12.60
C ILE A 492 -1.10 -16.48 13.32
N HIS A 493 -2.03 -16.81 14.19
CA HIS A 493 -2.63 -15.80 15.06
C HIS A 493 -1.54 -15.16 15.92
N SER A 494 -1.45 -13.84 15.91
CA SER A 494 -0.52 -13.14 16.77
C SER A 494 -1.08 -11.79 17.21
N GLU A 495 -0.75 -11.41 18.43
CA GLU A 495 -1.16 -10.15 19.03
C GLU A 495 0.01 -9.47 19.74
N ALA A 496 -0.05 -8.14 19.78
CA ALA A 496 0.93 -7.33 20.50
C ALA A 496 0.28 -6.62 21.67
N TYR A 497 0.95 -6.64 22.81
CA TYR A 497 0.48 -5.99 24.03
C TYR A 497 1.53 -5.09 24.65
N ALA A 498 1.10 -3.99 25.22
CA ALA A 498 1.93 -3.31 26.22
C ALA A 498 2.23 -4.30 27.36
N ALA A 499 3.50 -4.60 27.60
CA ALA A 499 3.90 -5.73 28.44
C ALA A 499 3.30 -5.72 29.86
N GLY A 500 3.02 -4.52 30.41
CA GLY A 500 2.32 -4.39 31.69
C GLY A 500 0.85 -4.76 31.65
N GLU A 501 0.20 -4.66 30.49
CA GLU A 501 -1.23 -4.88 30.30
C GLU A 501 -1.58 -6.39 30.23
N LEU A 502 -0.60 -7.25 29.93
CA LEU A 502 -0.80 -8.71 29.93
C LEU A 502 -1.51 -9.25 31.17
N LYS A 503 -1.21 -8.68 32.35
CA LYS A 503 -1.76 -9.10 33.64
C LYS A 503 -3.28 -8.90 33.75
N HIS A 504 -3.85 -8.00 32.93
CA HIS A 504 -5.23 -7.59 33.01
C HIS A 504 -6.16 -8.44 32.13
N GLY A 505 -5.72 -9.64 31.75
CA GLY A 505 -6.55 -10.63 31.03
C GLY A 505 -5.73 -11.58 30.18
N THR A 506 -4.98 -11.06 29.22
CA THR A 506 -4.31 -11.83 28.14
C THR A 506 -3.32 -12.89 28.64
N ILE A 507 -2.72 -12.70 29.81
CA ILE A 507 -1.81 -13.66 30.42
C ILE A 507 -2.45 -15.05 30.64
N SER A 508 -3.78 -15.12 30.68
CA SER A 508 -4.56 -16.36 30.75
C SER A 508 -4.38 -17.27 29.53
N LEU A 509 -3.93 -16.73 28.41
CA LEU A 509 -3.65 -17.45 27.15
C LEU A 509 -2.25 -18.05 27.10
N ILE A 510 -1.41 -17.72 28.08
CA ILE A 510 -0.04 -18.24 28.12
C ILE A 510 -0.05 -19.65 28.74
N GLU A 511 0.38 -20.62 27.95
CA GLU A 511 0.53 -22.01 28.33
C GLU A 511 1.93 -22.54 27.97
N GLU A 512 2.22 -23.80 28.33
CA GLU A 512 3.52 -24.43 28.08
C GLU A 512 3.88 -24.40 26.59
N GLY A 513 5.03 -23.82 26.26
CA GLY A 513 5.55 -23.70 24.89
C GLY A 513 5.00 -22.53 24.09
N THR A 514 4.06 -21.72 24.61
CA THR A 514 3.60 -20.48 23.94
C THR A 514 4.78 -19.55 23.67
N LEU A 515 4.96 -19.13 22.40
CA LEU A 515 6.01 -18.17 22.06
C LEU A 515 5.61 -16.74 22.43
N VAL A 516 6.44 -16.11 23.24
CA VAL A 516 6.35 -14.68 23.55
C VAL A 516 7.60 -13.98 23.02
N ALA A 517 7.42 -13.09 22.05
CA ALA A 517 8.49 -12.24 21.51
C ALA A 517 8.50 -10.90 22.28
N ALA A 518 9.53 -10.70 23.09
CA ALA A 518 9.70 -9.50 23.92
C ALA A 518 10.69 -8.53 23.28
N VAL A 519 10.28 -7.28 23.06
CA VAL A 519 11.18 -6.20 22.64
C VAL A 519 11.54 -5.39 23.88
N ALA A 520 12.85 -5.27 24.15
CA ALA A 520 13.42 -4.66 25.36
C ALA A 520 14.66 -3.82 25.01
N THR A 521 14.44 -2.74 24.24
CA THR A 521 15.52 -1.87 23.74
C THR A 521 15.67 -0.59 24.55
N GLN A 522 14.70 -0.25 25.41
CA GLN A 522 14.68 0.97 26.19
C GLN A 522 15.33 0.76 27.57
N ASP A 523 16.53 1.25 27.78
CA ASP A 523 17.28 1.05 29.04
C ASP A 523 16.48 1.51 30.27
N ALA A 524 15.74 2.61 30.17
CA ALA A 524 14.91 3.14 31.27
C ALA A 524 13.73 2.19 31.65
N LEU A 525 13.25 1.38 30.71
CA LEU A 525 12.12 0.47 30.90
C LEU A 525 12.56 -1.00 31.02
N PHE A 526 13.84 -1.28 30.80
CA PHE A 526 14.40 -2.63 30.69
C PHE A 526 13.99 -3.54 31.85
N LYS A 527 14.21 -3.11 33.10
CA LYS A 527 13.85 -3.92 34.28
C LYS A 527 12.35 -4.23 34.37
N LYS A 528 11.51 -3.34 33.84
CA LYS A 528 10.04 -3.57 33.82
C LYS A 528 9.64 -4.61 32.78
N VAL A 529 10.29 -4.56 31.59
CA VAL A 529 10.08 -5.60 30.55
C VAL A 529 10.62 -6.95 31.04
N LEU A 530 11.81 -6.96 31.64
CA LEU A 530 12.41 -8.17 32.22
C LEU A 530 11.47 -8.85 33.23
N SER A 531 10.84 -8.07 34.13
CA SER A 531 9.84 -8.59 35.06
C SER A 531 8.65 -9.23 34.32
N ASN A 532 8.15 -8.61 33.24
CA ASN A 532 7.05 -9.19 32.48
C ASN A 532 7.47 -10.47 31.72
N MET A 533 8.72 -10.56 31.25
CA MET A 533 9.26 -11.79 30.66
C MET A 533 9.30 -12.93 31.69
N VAL A 534 9.75 -12.65 32.92
CA VAL A 534 9.73 -13.66 34.01
C VAL A 534 8.31 -14.11 34.31
N GLU A 535 7.33 -13.21 34.31
CA GLU A 535 5.92 -13.55 34.57
C GLU A 535 5.32 -14.51 33.54
N VAL A 536 5.59 -14.29 32.24
CA VAL A 536 5.10 -15.20 31.18
C VAL A 536 5.87 -16.52 31.19
N LYS A 537 7.18 -16.48 31.46
CA LYS A 537 8.03 -17.66 31.59
C LYS A 537 7.59 -18.56 32.73
N ALA A 538 7.19 -17.99 33.87
CA ALA A 538 6.63 -18.73 34.99
C ALA A 538 5.33 -19.49 34.68
N ARG A 539 4.72 -19.23 33.52
CA ARG A 539 3.51 -19.91 33.01
C ARG A 539 3.81 -20.84 31.83
N GLY A 540 5.09 -21.12 31.58
CA GLY A 540 5.52 -22.06 30.54
C GLY A 540 5.81 -21.40 29.18
N ALA A 541 5.75 -20.07 29.05
CA ALA A 541 6.12 -19.42 27.79
C ALA A 541 7.58 -19.67 27.42
N PHE A 542 7.82 -19.86 26.12
CA PHE A 542 9.16 -19.72 25.54
C PHE A 542 9.38 -18.27 25.14
N VAL A 543 10.41 -17.63 25.66
CA VAL A 543 10.64 -16.20 25.50
C VAL A 543 11.77 -15.95 24.50
N LEU A 544 11.40 -15.36 23.34
CA LEU A 544 12.33 -14.70 22.42
C LEU A 544 12.50 -13.25 22.85
N ALA A 545 13.72 -12.78 23.02
CA ALA A 545 13.98 -11.37 23.32
C ALA A 545 14.77 -10.69 22.20
N VAL A 546 14.36 -9.44 21.87
CA VAL A 546 15.14 -8.50 21.04
C VAL A 546 15.61 -7.36 21.93
N THR A 547 16.92 -7.15 22.01
CA THR A 547 17.52 -6.16 22.91
C THR A 547 18.82 -5.58 22.36
N ASN A 548 19.32 -4.49 22.94
CA ASN A 548 20.58 -3.88 22.55
C ASN A 548 21.80 -4.75 22.94
N GLU A 549 22.85 -4.71 22.13
CA GLU A 549 24.15 -5.30 22.45
C GLU A 549 24.66 -4.84 23.82
N GLY A 550 25.28 -5.77 24.55
CA GLY A 550 25.79 -5.58 25.89
C GLY A 550 24.75 -5.73 27.01
N ASN A 551 23.49 -5.97 26.69
CA ASN A 551 22.41 -6.15 27.67
C ASN A 551 22.24 -7.63 28.06
N THR A 552 23.27 -8.20 28.70
CA THR A 552 23.34 -9.65 29.00
C THR A 552 22.39 -10.08 30.13
N GLU A 553 21.89 -9.15 30.95
CA GLU A 553 20.95 -9.48 32.03
C GLU A 553 19.65 -10.12 31.50
N ILE A 554 19.28 -9.84 30.26
CA ILE A 554 18.08 -10.38 29.61
C ILE A 554 18.13 -11.90 29.47
N GLU A 555 19.34 -12.51 29.39
CA GLU A 555 19.54 -13.95 29.25
C GLU A 555 18.98 -14.73 30.45
N LYS A 556 18.78 -14.08 31.59
CA LYS A 556 18.17 -14.70 32.78
C LYS A 556 16.68 -14.98 32.63
N ALA A 557 16.02 -14.25 31.72
CA ALA A 557 14.55 -14.33 31.51
C ALA A 557 14.20 -14.78 30.08
N ALA A 558 15.10 -14.73 29.12
CA ALA A 558 14.89 -15.15 27.75
C ALA A 558 15.44 -16.56 27.50
N ASP A 559 14.78 -17.32 26.62
CA ASP A 559 15.24 -18.61 26.13
C ASP A 559 16.05 -18.46 24.83
N TYR A 560 15.78 -17.38 24.10
CA TYR A 560 16.55 -17.02 22.91
C TYR A 560 16.66 -15.50 22.81
N VAL A 561 17.87 -15.00 22.52
CA VAL A 561 18.13 -13.55 22.46
C VAL A 561 18.66 -13.15 21.09
N ILE A 562 18.10 -12.10 20.52
CA ILE A 562 18.62 -11.42 19.35
C ILE A 562 19.11 -10.04 19.81
N TYR A 563 20.40 -9.82 19.62
CA TYR A 563 21.03 -8.54 19.91
C TYR A 563 21.00 -7.64 18.69
N ILE A 564 20.61 -6.37 18.89
CA ILE A 564 20.71 -5.30 17.89
C ILE A 564 21.82 -4.32 18.26
N PRO A 565 22.49 -3.67 17.29
CA PRO A 565 23.47 -2.62 17.57
C PRO A 565 22.87 -1.49 18.40
N ARG A 566 23.68 -0.88 19.26
CA ARG A 566 23.26 0.30 20.00
C ARG A 566 23.12 1.50 19.10
N THR A 567 22.05 2.26 19.28
CA THR A 567 21.76 3.52 18.62
C THR A 567 21.03 4.45 19.61
N ASN A 568 20.65 5.65 19.16
CA ASN A 568 19.78 6.50 19.96
C ASN A 568 18.48 5.78 20.34
N PRO A 569 17.99 5.88 21.58
CA PRO A 569 16.77 5.18 22.02
C PRO A 569 15.53 5.42 21.13
N TYR A 570 15.41 6.58 20.51
CA TYR A 570 14.31 6.89 19.59
C TYR A 570 14.42 6.18 18.23
N PHE A 571 15.61 5.68 17.86
CA PHE A 571 15.85 5.04 16.56
C PHE A 571 15.93 3.52 16.62
N THR A 572 15.83 2.93 17.80
CA THR A 572 15.92 1.47 18.01
C THR A 572 14.90 0.69 17.21
N ASN A 573 13.72 1.27 16.92
CA ASN A 573 12.68 0.61 16.13
C ASN A 573 13.13 0.31 14.69
N SER A 574 13.96 1.15 14.07
CA SER A 574 14.53 0.87 12.75
C SER A 574 15.45 -0.35 12.73
N LEU A 575 16.04 -0.71 13.87
CA LEU A 575 16.87 -1.90 14.00
C LEU A 575 16.07 -3.12 14.50
N ALA A 576 15.18 -2.92 15.49
CA ALA A 576 14.41 -4.00 16.10
C ALA A 576 13.40 -4.62 15.13
N ILE A 577 12.91 -3.89 14.13
CA ILE A 577 12.00 -4.44 13.13
C ILE A 577 12.67 -5.49 12.23
N ILE A 578 13.96 -5.35 11.94
CA ILE A 578 14.68 -6.23 11.01
C ILE A 578 14.61 -7.70 11.43
N PRO A 579 14.99 -8.08 12.66
CA PRO A 579 14.87 -9.46 13.10
C PRO A 579 13.41 -9.95 13.18
N LEU A 580 12.45 -9.08 13.45
CA LEU A 580 11.03 -9.45 13.50
C LEU A 580 10.47 -9.72 12.10
N GLN A 581 10.84 -8.92 11.10
CA GLN A 581 10.51 -9.17 9.68
C GLN A 581 11.12 -10.49 9.19
N LEU A 582 12.39 -10.72 9.46
CA LEU A 582 13.07 -11.97 9.10
C LEU A 582 12.44 -13.19 9.80
N PHE A 583 12.05 -13.06 11.06
CA PHE A 583 11.36 -14.12 11.80
C PHE A 583 10.03 -14.48 11.11
N GLY A 584 9.17 -13.49 10.85
CA GLY A 584 7.89 -13.69 10.16
C GLY A 584 8.08 -14.33 8.78
N TYR A 585 9.04 -13.80 8.00
CA TYR A 585 9.37 -14.31 6.68
C TYR A 585 9.78 -15.81 6.71
N TYR A 586 10.73 -16.19 7.56
CA TYR A 586 11.20 -17.58 7.60
C TYR A 586 10.17 -18.56 8.19
N VAL A 587 9.32 -18.10 9.11
CA VAL A 587 8.17 -18.91 9.57
C VAL A 587 7.22 -19.16 8.40
N ALA A 588 6.89 -18.15 7.63
CA ALA A 588 5.97 -18.25 6.49
C ALA A 588 6.52 -19.14 5.36
N VAL A 589 7.80 -18.95 5.00
CA VAL A 589 8.48 -19.82 4.02
C VAL A 589 8.52 -21.27 4.50
N GLY A 590 8.84 -21.52 5.77
CA GLY A 590 8.83 -22.86 6.36
C GLY A 590 7.44 -23.52 6.36
N LYS A 591 6.37 -22.75 6.38
CA LYS A 591 4.97 -23.21 6.21
C LYS A 591 4.58 -23.44 4.75
N GLY A 592 5.41 -23.04 3.78
CA GLY A 592 5.06 -23.06 2.36
C GLY A 592 4.04 -22.00 1.96
N CYS A 593 3.96 -20.89 2.71
CA CYS A 593 3.08 -19.76 2.38
C CYS A 593 3.70 -18.89 1.28
N ASP A 594 2.85 -18.29 0.45
CA ASP A 594 3.28 -17.26 -0.51
C ASP A 594 3.48 -15.94 0.26
N VAL A 595 4.73 -15.56 0.48
CA VAL A 595 5.09 -14.37 1.27
C VAL A 595 4.95 -13.07 0.48
N ASP A 596 4.99 -13.15 -0.86
CA ASP A 596 4.83 -11.99 -1.74
C ASP A 596 3.35 -11.64 -1.93
N LYS A 597 2.50 -12.67 -2.03
CA LYS A 597 1.06 -12.55 -2.28
C LYS A 597 0.27 -13.42 -1.28
N PRO A 598 0.27 -13.04 0.02
CA PRO A 598 -0.46 -13.79 1.02
C PRO A 598 -1.97 -13.74 0.76
N ARG A 599 -2.65 -14.86 1.07
CA ARG A 599 -4.10 -14.98 0.85
C ARG A 599 -4.89 -13.88 1.55
N ASN A 600 -5.99 -13.45 0.94
CA ASN A 600 -6.94 -12.47 1.48
C ASN A 600 -6.33 -11.08 1.79
N LEU A 601 -5.19 -10.75 1.19
CA LEU A 601 -4.57 -9.43 1.32
C LEU A 601 -4.28 -8.82 -0.04
N ALA A 602 -4.39 -7.52 -0.11
CA ALA A 602 -4.00 -6.71 -1.26
C ALA A 602 -2.97 -5.66 -0.84
N LYS A 603 -2.04 -5.29 -1.73
CA LYS A 603 -0.96 -4.33 -1.44
C LYS A 603 -1.48 -2.96 -1.01
N SER A 604 -2.61 -2.53 -1.56
CA SER A 604 -3.24 -1.26 -1.21
C SER A 604 -4.76 -1.41 -1.27
N VAL A 605 -5.46 -0.91 -0.26
CA VAL A 605 -6.93 -0.93 -0.15
C VAL A 605 -7.44 0.42 -0.65
N THR A 606 -8.02 0.44 -1.87
CA THR A 606 -8.54 1.67 -2.51
C THR A 606 -10.06 1.72 -2.58
N VAL A 607 -10.71 0.81 -1.90
CA VAL A 607 -12.16 0.76 -1.72
C VAL A 607 -12.46 0.60 -0.26
N GLU A 608 -13.63 1.04 0.12
CA GLU A 608 -14.17 0.89 1.47
C GLU A 608 -14.89 -0.45 1.62
#